data_20a7a7e7b1380a85228dbbee56616fc5
#
_entry.id   20a7a7e7b1380a85228dbbee56616fc5
#
_cell.length_a   1.000
_cell.length_b   1.000
_cell.length_c   1.000
_cell.angle_alpha   90.00
_cell.angle_beta   90.00
_cell.angle_gamma   90.00
#
_symmetry.space_group_name_H-M   'P 1'
#
loop_
_entity.id
_entity.type
_entity.pdbx_description
1 polymer ?
#
loop_
_entity_poly.entity_id
_entity_poly.type
_entity_poly.pdbx_seq_one_letter_code
_entity_poly.pdbx_strand_id
1 'polypeptide(L)'
;MLFRSRYALWKNPENLNDNQHAKIAWIAKTDPRLHRAYLLKEALRHVFKAKGTEGRDALDRWLSWAARCRIPEFTRLARKIKQHRATIDATLEHGLSNALIESTNTKIRLITRTAYGFANPEALIALAILSLGGYTPTLPGRN
;
A
#
# COMPACT_ATOMS: atom_id res chain seq x y z
N MET A 1 -22.11 21.04 -7.33
CA MET A 1 -21.55 20.73 -5.98
C MET A 1 -20.68 19.46 -5.93
N LEU A 2 -20.75 18.57 -6.91
CA LEU A 2 -19.99 17.31 -7.01
C LEU A 2 -18.47 17.46 -7.25
N PHE A 3 -18.03 18.52 -7.95
CA PHE A 3 -16.64 18.67 -8.39
C PHE A 3 -15.59 18.84 -7.26
N ARG A 4 -15.98 19.25 -6.07
CA ARG A 4 -15.07 19.38 -4.92
C ARG A 4 -15.16 18.21 -3.92
N SER A 5 -16.10 17.29 -4.10
CA SER A 5 -16.31 16.15 -3.20
C SER A 5 -15.25 15.04 -3.40
N ARG A 6 -14.64 14.93 -4.59
CA ARG A 6 -13.61 13.94 -4.89
C ARG A 6 -12.43 14.00 -3.91
N TYR A 7 -12.02 15.20 -3.50
CA TYR A 7 -10.90 15.35 -2.57
C TYR A 7 -11.22 14.82 -1.16
N ALA A 8 -12.49 14.92 -0.72
CA ALA A 8 -12.93 14.33 0.53
C ALA A 8 -12.92 12.79 0.45
N LEU A 9 -13.31 12.21 -0.70
CA LEU A 9 -13.30 10.76 -0.92
C LEU A 9 -11.89 10.16 -1.06
N TRP A 10 -10.92 10.94 -1.52
CA TRP A 10 -9.54 10.49 -1.71
C TRP A 10 -8.69 10.58 -0.45
N LYS A 11 -8.95 11.57 0.39
CA LYS A 11 -8.22 11.75 1.64
C LYS A 11 -8.51 10.62 2.62
N ASN A 12 -7.56 10.38 3.50
CA ASN A 12 -7.75 9.50 4.64
C ASN A 12 -8.69 10.18 5.66
N PRO A 13 -9.54 9.42 6.36
CA PRO A 13 -10.50 9.97 7.33
C PRO A 13 -9.84 10.88 8.38
N GLU A 14 -8.64 10.52 8.84
CA GLU A 14 -7.87 11.27 9.82
C GLU A 14 -7.38 12.66 9.34
N ASN A 15 -7.40 12.89 8.03
CA ASN A 15 -6.95 14.13 7.39
C ASN A 15 -8.11 14.99 6.85
N LEU A 16 -9.34 14.58 7.13
CA LEU A 16 -10.53 15.32 6.71
C LEU A 16 -10.76 16.52 7.63
N ASN A 17 -11.12 17.65 7.04
CA ASN A 17 -11.66 18.78 7.79
C ASN A 17 -13.19 18.69 7.94
N ASP A 18 -13.78 19.51 8.80
CA ASP A 18 -15.22 19.48 9.12
C ASP A 18 -16.11 19.59 7.89
N ASN A 19 -15.75 20.46 6.94
CA ASN A 19 -16.47 20.62 5.67
C ASN A 19 -16.39 19.35 4.81
N GLN A 20 -15.31 18.60 4.88
CA GLN A 20 -15.15 17.34 4.15
C GLN A 20 -15.93 16.20 4.82
N HIS A 21 -15.94 16.16 6.14
CA HIS A 21 -16.81 15.25 6.90
C HIS A 21 -18.28 15.49 6.58
N ALA A 22 -18.73 16.74 6.59
CA ALA A 22 -20.10 17.11 6.22
C ALA A 22 -20.46 16.68 4.78
N LYS A 23 -19.51 16.78 3.84
CA LYS A 23 -19.69 16.30 2.46
C LYS A 23 -19.84 14.78 2.37
N ILE A 24 -19.04 14.02 3.12
CA ILE A 24 -19.16 12.55 3.15
C ILE A 24 -20.51 12.16 3.76
N ALA A 25 -20.94 12.81 4.83
CA ALA A 25 -22.24 12.58 5.43
C ALA A 25 -23.40 12.93 4.47
N TRP A 26 -23.26 13.98 3.67
CA TRP A 26 -24.22 14.32 2.62
C TRP A 26 -24.24 13.26 1.50
N ILE A 27 -23.06 12.77 1.05
CA ILE A 27 -22.95 11.70 0.06
C ILE A 27 -23.62 10.41 0.56
N ALA A 28 -23.47 10.09 1.86
CA ALA A 28 -24.09 8.93 2.46
C ALA A 28 -25.62 8.93 2.31
N LYS A 29 -26.24 10.13 2.32
CA LYS A 29 -27.69 10.30 2.17
C LYS A 29 -28.14 10.38 0.70
N THR A 30 -27.35 11.00 -0.15
CA THR A 30 -27.71 11.31 -1.55
C THR A 30 -27.26 10.26 -2.55
N ASP A 31 -26.11 9.63 -2.33
CA ASP A 31 -25.58 8.57 -3.18
C ASP A 31 -25.03 7.40 -2.34
N PRO A 32 -25.89 6.50 -1.92
CA PRO A 32 -25.50 5.33 -1.11
C PRO A 32 -24.50 4.41 -1.82
N ARG A 33 -24.49 4.39 -3.16
CA ARG A 33 -23.55 3.57 -3.94
C ARG A 33 -22.14 4.14 -3.86
N LEU A 34 -21.99 5.46 -4.03
CA LEU A 34 -20.71 6.15 -3.89
C LEU A 34 -20.18 6.07 -2.45
N HIS A 35 -21.06 6.24 -1.46
CA HIS A 35 -20.69 6.09 -0.05
C HIS A 35 -20.22 4.66 0.26
N ARG A 36 -20.87 3.63 -0.29
CA ARG A 36 -20.43 2.24 -0.15
C ARG A 36 -19.06 2.00 -0.77
N ALA A 37 -18.78 2.60 -1.93
CA ALA A 37 -17.45 2.55 -2.56
C ALA A 37 -16.37 3.19 -1.66
N TYR A 38 -16.69 4.32 -1.04
CA TYR A 38 -15.82 4.98 -0.07
C TYR A 38 -15.53 4.08 1.14
N LEU A 39 -16.56 3.46 1.72
CA LEU A 39 -16.38 2.54 2.86
C LEU A 39 -15.56 1.30 2.49
N LEU A 40 -15.76 0.73 1.29
CA LEU A 40 -14.95 -0.39 0.79
C LEU A 40 -13.48 -0.01 0.61
N LYS A 41 -13.20 1.20 0.12
CA LYS A 41 -11.85 1.74 0.02
C LYS A 41 -11.18 1.85 1.40
N GLU A 42 -11.88 2.44 2.37
CA GLU A 42 -11.34 2.61 3.73
C GLU A 42 -11.16 1.26 4.45
N ALA A 43 -12.08 0.33 4.28
CA ALA A 43 -11.95 -1.00 4.84
C ALA A 43 -10.74 -1.76 4.26
N LEU A 44 -10.47 -1.64 2.96
CA LEU A 44 -9.29 -2.23 2.36
C LEU A 44 -7.99 -1.57 2.88
N ARG A 45 -8.00 -0.26 3.07
CA ARG A 45 -6.87 0.45 3.69
C ARG A 45 -6.59 -0.06 5.10
N HIS A 46 -7.64 -0.33 5.87
CA HIS A 46 -7.53 -0.87 7.23
C HIS A 46 -6.90 -2.27 7.24
N VAL A 47 -7.21 -3.14 6.27
CA VAL A 47 -6.59 -4.46 6.11
C VAL A 47 -5.06 -4.37 6.13
N PHE A 48 -4.49 -3.44 5.34
CA PHE A 48 -3.04 -3.26 5.26
C PHE A 48 -2.41 -2.52 6.45
N LYS A 49 -3.23 -1.86 7.29
CA LYS A 49 -2.78 -1.31 8.58
C LYS A 49 -2.71 -2.38 9.68
N ALA A 50 -3.64 -3.35 9.67
CA ALA A 50 -3.83 -4.35 10.74
C ALA A 50 -2.83 -5.46 10.57
N LYS A 51 -1.93 -5.70 9.87
CA LYS A 51 -0.86 -6.73 9.74
C LYS A 51 -1.18 -8.09 10.39
N GLY A 52 -0.44 -9.10 10.02
CA GLY A 52 -0.50 -10.44 10.61
C GLY A 52 -1.87 -11.13 10.46
N THR A 53 -2.28 -11.87 11.46
CA THR A 53 -3.56 -12.61 11.48
C THR A 53 -4.76 -11.69 11.41
N GLU A 54 -4.75 -10.58 12.15
CA GLU A 54 -5.81 -9.58 12.13
C GLU A 54 -6.01 -8.99 10.73
N GLY A 55 -4.93 -8.72 10.01
CA GLY A 55 -4.98 -8.27 8.61
C GLY A 55 -5.59 -9.32 7.69
N ARG A 56 -5.28 -10.60 7.88
CA ARG A 56 -5.86 -11.70 7.09
C ARG A 56 -7.38 -11.83 7.33
N ASP A 57 -7.81 -11.79 8.59
CA ASP A 57 -9.22 -11.86 8.95
C ASP A 57 -10.01 -10.65 8.42
N ALA A 58 -9.41 -9.47 8.50
CA ALA A 58 -9.97 -8.25 7.92
C ALA A 58 -10.09 -8.36 6.40
N LEU A 59 -9.10 -8.97 5.73
CA LEU A 59 -9.14 -9.21 4.28
C LEU A 59 -10.25 -10.19 3.89
N ASP A 60 -10.47 -11.25 4.66
CA ASP A 60 -11.55 -12.21 4.39
C ASP A 60 -12.94 -11.56 4.51
N ARG A 61 -13.14 -10.76 5.54
CA ARG A 61 -14.36 -9.95 5.69
C ARG A 61 -14.55 -8.98 4.55
N TRP A 62 -13.47 -8.30 4.14
CA TRP A 62 -13.51 -7.38 3.01
C TRP A 62 -13.83 -8.08 1.69
N LEU A 63 -13.20 -9.21 1.40
CA LEU A 63 -13.46 -10.00 0.19
C LEU A 63 -14.92 -10.47 0.10
N SER A 64 -15.47 -10.91 1.23
CA SER A 64 -16.86 -11.32 1.33
C SER A 64 -17.83 -10.14 1.06
N TRP A 65 -17.50 -8.96 1.58
CA TRP A 65 -18.28 -7.74 1.35
C TRP A 65 -18.16 -7.24 -0.08
N ALA A 66 -16.93 -7.15 -0.62
CA ALA A 66 -16.67 -6.67 -1.97
C ALA A 66 -17.31 -7.55 -3.05
N ALA A 67 -17.36 -8.87 -2.83
CA ALA A 67 -18.02 -9.80 -3.75
C ALA A 67 -19.53 -9.53 -3.88
N ARG A 68 -20.17 -9.01 -2.83
CA ARG A 68 -21.63 -8.78 -2.74
C ARG A 68 -22.04 -7.31 -2.85
N CYS A 69 -21.08 -6.40 -3.04
CA CYS A 69 -21.34 -4.96 -2.96
C CYS A 69 -22.12 -4.37 -4.16
N ARG A 70 -22.33 -5.14 -5.23
CA ARG A 70 -22.98 -4.70 -6.48
C ARG A 70 -22.26 -3.54 -7.17
N ILE A 71 -20.95 -3.39 -6.97
CA ILE A 71 -20.08 -2.43 -7.66
C ILE A 71 -19.08 -3.25 -8.47
N PRO A 72 -19.18 -3.29 -9.82
CA PRO A 72 -18.38 -4.20 -10.66
C PRO A 72 -16.87 -4.03 -10.48
N GLU A 73 -16.40 -2.83 -10.22
CA GLU A 73 -15.00 -2.49 -10.01
C GLU A 73 -14.44 -3.19 -8.76
N PHE A 74 -15.17 -3.16 -7.66
CA PHE A 74 -14.79 -3.84 -6.42
C PHE A 74 -14.92 -5.36 -6.51
N THR A 75 -15.91 -5.84 -7.24
CA THR A 75 -16.05 -7.29 -7.50
C THR A 75 -14.88 -7.81 -8.32
N ARG A 76 -14.44 -7.06 -9.35
CA ARG A 76 -13.23 -7.39 -10.14
C ARG A 76 -11.97 -7.32 -9.28
N LEU A 77 -11.83 -6.30 -8.43
CA LEU A 77 -10.71 -6.15 -7.52
C LEU A 77 -10.66 -7.32 -6.51
N ALA A 78 -11.78 -7.70 -5.92
CA ALA A 78 -11.86 -8.84 -5.01
C ALA A 78 -11.42 -10.15 -5.68
N ARG A 79 -11.78 -10.36 -6.95
CA ARG A 79 -11.33 -11.52 -7.73
C ARG A 79 -9.84 -11.51 -7.95
N LYS A 80 -9.24 -10.38 -8.30
CA LYS A 80 -7.78 -10.22 -8.44
C LYS A 80 -7.05 -10.48 -7.11
N ILE A 81 -7.56 -9.93 -6.01
CA ILE A 81 -6.97 -10.16 -4.68
C ILE A 81 -7.01 -11.64 -4.32
N LYS A 82 -8.10 -12.35 -4.61
CA LYS A 82 -8.19 -13.81 -4.40
C LYS A 82 -7.15 -14.58 -5.22
N GLN A 83 -6.89 -14.18 -6.47
CA GLN A 83 -5.86 -14.81 -7.32
C GLN A 83 -4.45 -14.66 -6.75
N HIS A 84 -4.17 -13.53 -6.08
CA HIS A 84 -2.87 -13.23 -5.49
C HIS A 84 -2.86 -13.39 -3.97
N ARG A 85 -3.79 -14.16 -3.42
CA ARG A 85 -4.01 -14.27 -1.97
C ARG A 85 -2.73 -14.65 -1.21
N ALA A 86 -2.00 -15.65 -1.67
CA ALA A 86 -0.78 -16.13 -1.00
C ALA A 86 0.29 -15.03 -0.89
N THR A 87 0.49 -14.25 -1.96
CA THR A 87 1.44 -13.13 -1.97
C THR A 87 1.01 -12.01 -1.02
N ILE A 88 -0.30 -11.72 -0.99
CA ILE A 88 -0.85 -10.67 -0.10
C ILE A 88 -0.76 -11.11 1.36
N ASP A 89 -1.06 -12.36 1.67
CA ASP A 89 -0.93 -12.91 3.02
C ASP A 89 0.52 -12.85 3.52
N ALA A 90 1.49 -13.20 2.67
CA ALA A 90 2.91 -13.04 2.98
C ALA A 90 3.27 -11.56 3.21
N THR A 91 2.73 -10.63 2.43
CA THR A 91 2.92 -9.19 2.62
C THR A 91 2.36 -8.71 3.96
N LEU A 92 1.18 -9.18 4.35
CA LEU A 92 0.56 -8.85 5.64
C LEU A 92 1.36 -9.41 6.80
N GLU A 93 1.88 -10.64 6.67
CA GLU A 93 2.68 -11.31 7.70
C GLU A 93 4.03 -10.62 7.93
N HIS A 94 4.75 -10.30 6.85
CA HIS A 94 6.07 -9.68 6.93
C HIS A 94 6.00 -8.15 7.06
N GLY A 95 4.83 -7.54 6.96
CA GLY A 95 4.65 -6.10 7.08
C GLY A 95 5.34 -5.28 5.99
N LEU A 96 5.60 -5.89 4.82
CA LEU A 96 6.22 -5.21 3.69
C LEU A 96 5.32 -4.08 3.20
N SER A 97 5.85 -2.88 3.09
CA SER A 97 5.15 -1.72 2.57
C SER A 97 5.81 -1.19 1.30
N ASN A 98 5.04 -0.53 0.44
CA ASN A 98 5.60 0.18 -0.72
C ASN A 98 6.66 1.19 -0.32
N ALA A 99 6.56 1.81 0.88
CA ALA A 99 7.55 2.74 1.40
C ALA A 99 8.94 2.09 1.54
N LEU A 100 9.01 0.82 1.94
CA LEU A 100 10.28 0.08 2.01
C LEU A 100 10.86 -0.12 0.60
N ILE A 101 10.02 -0.52 -0.36
CA ILE A 101 10.44 -0.72 -1.76
C ILE A 101 10.88 0.60 -2.39
N GLU A 102 10.12 1.69 -2.19
CA GLU A 102 10.47 3.03 -2.68
C GLU A 102 11.78 3.54 -2.06
N SER A 103 11.97 3.36 -0.75
CA SER A 103 13.21 3.70 -0.05
C SER A 103 14.39 2.93 -0.62
N THR A 104 14.25 1.63 -0.82
CA THR A 104 15.29 0.77 -1.40
C THR A 104 15.61 1.20 -2.83
N ASN A 105 14.62 1.42 -3.68
CA ASN A 105 14.82 1.91 -5.04
C ASN A 105 15.51 3.28 -5.07
N THR A 106 15.18 4.17 -4.15
CA THR A 106 15.84 5.48 -4.04
C THR A 106 17.30 5.34 -3.66
N LYS A 107 17.63 4.45 -2.72
CA LYS A 107 19.00 4.15 -2.34
C LYS A 107 19.81 3.55 -3.50
N ILE A 108 19.23 2.60 -4.24
CA ILE A 108 19.86 2.01 -5.43
C ILE A 108 20.14 3.09 -6.50
N ARG A 109 19.18 3.99 -6.75
CA ARG A 109 19.40 5.13 -7.68
C ARG A 109 20.50 6.06 -7.19
N LEU A 110 20.60 6.31 -5.89
CA LEU A 110 21.67 7.12 -5.32
C LEU A 110 23.03 6.46 -5.50
N ILE A 111 23.16 5.16 -5.24
CA ILE A 111 24.39 4.38 -5.47
C ILE A 111 24.81 4.50 -6.94
N THR A 112 23.87 4.32 -7.88
CA THR A 112 24.15 4.44 -9.31
C THR A 112 24.64 5.84 -9.70
N ARG A 113 24.04 6.89 -9.12
CA ARG A 113 24.45 8.28 -9.36
C ARG A 113 25.85 8.57 -8.80
N THR A 114 26.12 8.14 -7.57
CA THR A 114 27.39 8.38 -6.90
C THR A 114 28.55 7.68 -7.62
N ALA A 115 28.30 6.54 -8.23
CA ALA A 115 29.29 5.78 -9.00
C ALA A 115 29.40 6.22 -10.48
N TYR A 116 28.69 7.28 -10.89
CA TYR A 116 28.62 7.72 -12.31
C TYR A 116 28.16 6.62 -13.28
N GLY A 117 27.38 5.66 -12.77
CA GLY A 117 26.93 4.48 -13.48
C GLY A 117 27.79 3.24 -13.22
N PHE A 118 27.40 2.13 -13.82
CA PHE A 118 28.09 0.83 -13.68
C PHE A 118 28.30 0.22 -15.06
N ALA A 119 29.47 -0.35 -15.27
CA ALA A 119 29.82 -1.02 -16.53
C ALA A 119 29.02 -2.30 -16.74
N ASN A 120 28.64 -2.99 -15.63
CA ASN A 120 27.80 -4.17 -15.68
C ASN A 120 26.77 -4.18 -14.53
N PRO A 121 25.64 -4.89 -14.69
CA PRO A 121 24.60 -4.99 -13.66
C PRO A 121 25.08 -5.69 -12.38
N GLU A 122 26.01 -6.65 -12.48
CA GLU A 122 26.51 -7.45 -11.36
C GLU A 122 27.25 -6.60 -10.33
N ALA A 123 28.04 -5.63 -10.79
CA ALA A 123 28.73 -4.69 -9.93
C ALA A 123 27.74 -3.81 -9.14
N LEU A 124 26.64 -3.37 -9.77
CA LEU A 124 25.57 -2.64 -9.09
C LEU A 124 24.86 -3.52 -8.05
N ILE A 125 24.54 -4.77 -8.40
CA ILE A 125 23.89 -5.72 -7.51
C ILE A 125 24.78 -6.00 -6.30
N ALA A 126 26.06 -6.28 -6.51
CA ALA A 126 27.03 -6.54 -5.44
C ALA A 126 27.13 -5.35 -4.47
N LEU A 127 27.25 -4.13 -5.01
CA LEU A 127 27.31 -2.92 -4.20
C LEU A 127 25.98 -2.61 -3.48
N ALA A 128 24.86 -2.88 -4.11
CA ALA A 128 23.54 -2.74 -3.49
C ALA A 128 23.37 -3.73 -2.32
N ILE A 129 23.77 -4.99 -2.50
CA ILE A 129 23.73 -6.00 -1.43
C ILE A 129 24.66 -5.58 -0.27
N LEU A 130 25.86 -5.11 -0.56
CA LEU A 130 26.81 -4.64 0.46
C LEU A 130 26.27 -3.44 1.23
N SER A 131 25.64 -2.48 0.53
CA SER A 131 25.16 -1.23 1.14
C SER A 131 23.81 -1.37 1.87
N LEU A 132 22.96 -2.30 1.44
CA LEU A 132 21.59 -2.46 1.94
C LEU A 132 21.38 -3.74 2.75
N GLY A 133 22.26 -4.73 2.59
CA GLY A 133 22.17 -6.05 3.23
C GLY A 133 22.59 -6.09 4.69
N GLY A 134 22.98 -4.96 5.29
CA GLY A 134 23.39 -4.90 6.71
C GLY A 134 24.74 -5.58 7.00
N TYR A 135 25.47 -5.99 5.96
CA TYR A 135 26.79 -6.60 6.14
C TYR A 135 27.85 -5.52 6.33
N THR A 136 28.42 -5.49 7.52
CA THR A 136 29.59 -4.64 7.87
C THR A 136 30.81 -5.52 7.96
N PRO A 137 31.63 -5.61 6.89
CA PRO A 137 32.87 -6.39 6.95
C PRO A 137 33.84 -5.75 7.96
N THR A 138 34.41 -6.56 8.83
CA THR A 138 35.55 -6.12 9.68
C THR A 138 36.79 -5.91 8.81
N LEU A 139 37.30 -4.69 8.80
CA LEU A 139 38.51 -4.38 8.06
C LEU A 139 39.73 -5.06 8.72
N PRO A 140 40.57 -5.77 7.94
CA PRO A 140 41.79 -6.34 8.49
C PRO A 140 42.68 -5.22 9.07
N GLY A 141 43.11 -5.39 10.33
CA GLY A 141 44.04 -4.47 10.99
C GLY A 141 43.42 -3.35 11.85
N ARG A 142 42.14 -3.36 12.10
CA ARG A 142 41.49 -2.53 13.14
C ARG A 142 41.03 -3.43 14.31
N ASN A 143 41.94 -3.60 15.26
CA ASN A 143 41.60 -4.04 16.63
C ASN A 143 41.25 -2.82 17.47
#